data_ef96613a575da76082ecb3387f858dc9
#
_entry.id   ef96613a575da76082ecb3387f858dc9
#
_cell.length_a   1.000
_cell.length_b   1.000
_cell.length_c   1.000
_cell.angle_alpha   90.00
_cell.angle_beta   90.00
_cell.angle_gamma   90.00
#
_symmetry.space_group_name_H-M   'P 1'
#
loop_
_entity.id
_entity.type
_entity.pdbx_description
1 polymer ?
#
loop_
_entity_poly.entity_id
_entity_poly.type
_entity_poly.pdbx_seq_one_letter_code
_entity_poly.pdbx_strand_id
1 'polypeptide(L)'
;MIPVPSGVRVWLAVGRTDMRRGMNGLALQVQEALRCDPHAGDLFVFRGARGDLIKIIWHDGLGMSLYAKRLEKGRFIWPSPTDGVVGISASQLAYMLDGIDWRNPRHTFRPEHAG
;
A
#
# COMPACT_ATOMS: atom_id res chain seq x y z
N MET A 1 10.58 7.58 2.67
CA MET A 1 9.72 6.96 1.66
C MET A 1 10.48 5.87 0.91
N ILE A 2 9.81 4.80 0.59
CA ILE A 2 10.45 3.70 -0.14
C ILE A 2 10.53 4.02 -1.63
N PRO A 3 11.64 3.65 -2.29
CA PRO A 3 11.70 3.77 -3.74
C PRO A 3 10.85 2.67 -4.38
N VAL A 4 9.89 3.05 -5.20
CA VAL A 4 9.03 2.11 -5.91
C VAL A 4 9.50 2.05 -7.36
N PRO A 5 10.03 0.90 -7.82
CA PRO A 5 10.49 0.78 -9.19
C PRO A 5 9.37 0.99 -10.20
N SER A 6 9.72 1.50 -11.36
CA SER A 6 8.80 1.66 -12.47
C SER A 6 8.26 0.28 -12.91
N GLY A 7 6.97 0.21 -13.22
CA GLY A 7 6.34 -1.02 -13.70
C GLY A 7 5.93 -2.01 -12.62
N VAL A 8 6.19 -1.70 -11.35
CA VAL A 8 5.79 -2.55 -10.24
C VAL A 8 4.33 -2.27 -9.89
N ARG A 9 3.58 -3.34 -9.62
CA ARG A 9 2.20 -3.22 -9.17
C ARG A 9 2.14 -3.08 -7.65
N VAL A 10 1.18 -2.32 -7.18
CA VAL A 10 0.92 -2.12 -5.75
C VAL A 10 -0.47 -2.64 -5.44
N TRP A 11 -0.57 -3.55 -4.50
CA TRP A 11 -1.81 -4.18 -4.10
C TRP A 11 -2.15 -3.82 -2.66
N LEU A 12 -3.35 -3.27 -2.44
CA LEU A 12 -3.86 -3.00 -1.11
C LEU A 12 -4.72 -4.16 -0.63
N ALA A 13 -4.31 -4.78 0.45
CA ALA A 13 -5.15 -5.73 1.17
C ALA A 13 -6.05 -4.93 2.11
N VAL A 14 -7.31 -4.71 1.72
CA VAL A 14 -8.16 -3.74 2.40
C VAL A 14 -8.78 -4.26 3.70
N GLY A 15 -8.78 -5.56 3.92
CA GLY A 15 -9.19 -6.13 5.19
C GLY A 15 -8.20 -5.86 6.30
N ARG A 16 -8.66 -5.95 7.54
CA ARG A 16 -7.77 -5.75 8.69
C ARG A 16 -6.75 -6.86 8.78
N THR A 17 -5.51 -6.49 9.01
CA THR A 17 -4.40 -7.44 9.19
C THR A 17 -3.88 -7.34 10.62
N ASP A 18 -3.49 -8.49 11.18
CA ASP A 18 -2.79 -8.51 12.46
C ASP A 18 -1.41 -7.89 12.27
N MET A 19 -1.24 -6.68 12.79
CA MET A 19 -0.03 -5.90 12.59
C MET A 19 1.16 -6.36 13.44
N ARG A 20 0.98 -7.41 14.22
CA ARG A 20 2.11 -8.09 14.88
C ARG A 20 2.87 -8.98 13.93
N ARG A 21 2.29 -9.31 12.78
CA ARG A 21 2.95 -10.14 11.76
C ARG A 21 4.13 -9.42 11.16
N GLY A 22 5.23 -10.15 11.03
CA GLY A 22 6.42 -9.70 10.32
C GLY A 22 6.44 -10.18 8.87
N MET A 23 7.61 -10.12 8.25
CA MET A 23 7.77 -10.44 6.83
C MET A 23 7.22 -11.82 6.46
N ASN A 24 7.54 -12.85 7.24
CA ASN A 24 7.11 -14.21 6.94
C ASN A 24 5.60 -14.38 7.03
N GLY A 25 4.99 -13.83 8.08
CA GLY A 25 3.55 -13.92 8.28
C GLY A 25 2.78 -13.15 7.21
N LEU A 26 3.27 -11.97 6.82
CA LEU A 26 2.66 -11.18 5.77
C LEU A 26 2.83 -11.83 4.39
N ALA A 27 3.99 -12.40 4.11
CA ALA A 27 4.21 -13.14 2.87
C ALA A 27 3.28 -14.33 2.76
N LEU A 28 3.08 -15.06 3.86
CA LEU A 28 2.14 -16.17 3.90
C LEU A 28 0.71 -15.69 3.62
N GLN A 29 0.33 -14.56 4.18
CA GLN A 29 -0.98 -13.96 3.92
C GLN A 29 -1.16 -13.59 2.45
N VAL A 30 -0.12 -13.11 1.78
CA VAL A 30 -0.16 -12.84 0.34
C VAL A 30 -0.47 -14.12 -0.43
N GLN A 31 0.21 -15.21 -0.10
CA GLN A 31 -0.01 -16.49 -0.77
C GLN A 31 -1.41 -17.05 -0.52
N GLU A 32 -1.82 -17.09 0.73
CA GLU A 32 -3.04 -17.79 1.12
C GLU A 32 -4.30 -16.96 0.93
N ALA A 33 -4.27 -15.69 1.33
CA ALA A 33 -5.45 -14.86 1.29
C ALA A 33 -5.58 -14.08 -0.03
N LEU A 34 -4.48 -13.56 -0.55
CA LEU A 34 -4.50 -12.78 -1.79
C LEU A 34 -4.23 -13.63 -3.02
N ARG A 35 -3.74 -14.84 -2.83
CA ARG A 35 -3.39 -15.78 -3.90
C ARG A 35 -2.42 -15.20 -4.91
N CYS A 36 -1.46 -14.44 -4.40
CA CYS A 36 -0.39 -13.83 -5.18
C CYS A 36 0.95 -14.40 -4.74
N ASP A 37 1.96 -14.19 -5.58
CA ASP A 37 3.32 -14.58 -5.26
C ASP A 37 4.03 -13.42 -4.56
N PRO A 38 4.37 -13.53 -3.27
CA PRO A 38 5.04 -12.44 -2.56
C PRO A 38 6.47 -12.19 -3.05
N HIS A 39 7.03 -13.07 -3.86
CA HIS A 39 8.40 -12.95 -4.40
C HIS A 39 8.45 -12.37 -5.81
N ALA A 40 7.30 -12.03 -6.39
CA ALA A 40 7.23 -11.57 -7.78
C ALA A 40 7.64 -10.12 -7.99
N GLY A 41 7.96 -9.39 -6.94
CA GLY A 41 8.40 -8.00 -7.04
C GLY A 41 7.31 -6.96 -6.84
N ASP A 42 6.06 -7.37 -6.75
CA ASP A 42 4.97 -6.45 -6.46
C ASP A 42 5.00 -6.01 -4.99
N LEU A 43 4.46 -4.84 -4.73
CA LEU A 43 4.29 -4.34 -3.37
C LEU A 43 2.93 -4.75 -2.83
N PHE A 44 2.92 -5.23 -1.60
CA PHE A 44 1.68 -5.61 -0.90
C PHE A 44 1.55 -4.77 0.35
N VAL A 45 0.41 -4.07 0.45
CA VAL A 45 0.14 -3.08 1.47
C VAL A 45 -0.95 -3.60 2.40
N PHE A 46 -0.68 -3.57 3.70
CA PHE A 46 -1.59 -4.08 4.73
C PHE A 46 -1.98 -2.97 5.69
N ARG A 47 -3.23 -3.02 6.17
CA ARG A 47 -3.75 -2.05 7.11
C ARG A 47 -3.96 -2.66 8.49
N GLY A 48 -3.69 -1.87 9.52
CA GLY A 48 -4.07 -2.20 10.88
C GLY A 48 -5.54 -1.87 11.18
N ALA A 49 -6.02 -2.34 12.32
CA ALA A 49 -7.42 -2.16 12.71
C ALA A 49 -7.86 -0.70 12.81
N ARG A 50 -6.96 0.18 13.26
CA ARG A 50 -7.26 1.60 13.42
C ARG A 50 -7.10 2.41 12.14
N GLY A 51 -6.47 1.84 11.12
CA GLY A 51 -6.22 2.53 9.86
C GLY A 51 -5.07 3.54 9.88
N ASP A 52 -4.37 3.68 11.00
CA ASP A 52 -3.25 4.61 11.15
C ASP A 52 -1.88 3.96 10.94
N LEU A 53 -1.84 2.64 10.84
CA LEU A 53 -0.62 1.86 10.65
C LEU A 53 -0.69 1.13 9.31
N ILE A 54 0.34 1.32 8.51
CA ILE A 54 0.53 0.65 7.24
C ILE A 54 1.79 -0.19 7.30
N LYS A 55 1.73 -1.40 6.75
CA LYS A 55 2.90 -2.22 6.51
C LYS A 55 2.95 -2.60 5.05
N ILE A 56 4.14 -2.59 4.47
CA ILE A 56 4.35 -2.90 3.06
C ILE A 56 5.47 -3.91 2.96
N ILE A 57 5.25 -4.99 2.21
CA ILE A 57 6.31 -5.95 1.90
C ILE A 57 6.53 -6.00 0.40
N TRP A 58 7.76 -6.24 0.01
CA TRP A 58 8.13 -6.50 -1.38
C TRP A 58 9.44 -7.25 -1.44
N HIS A 59 9.62 -8.00 -2.51
CA HIS A 59 10.85 -8.74 -2.79
C HIS A 59 11.58 -8.08 -3.97
N ASP A 60 12.83 -7.73 -3.78
CA ASP A 60 13.60 -6.95 -4.76
C ASP A 60 14.51 -7.82 -5.65
N GLY A 61 14.35 -9.14 -5.59
CA GLY A 61 15.21 -10.09 -6.28
C GLY A 61 16.34 -10.63 -5.42
N LEU A 62 16.66 -9.96 -4.32
CA LEU A 62 17.69 -10.38 -3.37
C LEU A 62 17.10 -10.81 -2.05
N GLY A 63 16.07 -10.12 -1.59
CA GLY A 63 15.46 -10.39 -0.31
C GLY A 63 14.12 -9.71 -0.16
N MET A 64 13.41 -10.07 0.92
CA MET A 64 12.16 -9.47 1.29
C MET A 64 12.40 -8.23 2.14
N SER A 65 11.74 -7.14 1.82
CA SER A 65 11.78 -5.91 2.61
C SER A 65 10.43 -5.67 3.28
N LEU A 66 10.47 -5.09 4.46
CA LEU A 66 9.28 -4.68 5.21
C LEU A 66 9.43 -3.21 5.58
N TYR A 67 8.43 -2.43 5.23
CA TYR A 67 8.31 -1.03 5.61
C TYR A 67 7.07 -0.85 6.45
N ALA A 68 7.16 -0.07 7.52
CA ALA A 68 6.03 0.24 8.38
C ALA A 68 5.99 1.74 8.66
N LYS A 69 4.80 2.31 8.65
CA LYS A 69 4.59 3.71 8.99
C LYS A 69 3.32 3.86 9.80
N ARG A 70 3.41 4.59 10.91
CA ARG A 70 2.26 4.96 11.71
C ARG A 70 2.09 6.47 11.66
N LEU A 71 0.88 6.94 11.34
CA LEU A 71 0.57 8.35 11.42
C LEU A 71 0.41 8.75 12.89
N GLU A 72 1.01 9.86 13.27
CA GLU A 72 0.84 10.40 14.62
C GLU A 72 -0.57 10.90 14.83
N LYS A 73 -1.18 11.44 13.78
CA LYS A 73 -2.56 11.95 13.81
C LYS A 73 -3.30 11.46 12.60
N GLY A 74 -4.56 11.09 12.80
CA GLY A 74 -5.44 10.69 11.71
C GLY A 74 -5.19 9.27 11.25
N ARG A 75 -5.69 9.00 10.05
CA ARG A 75 -5.65 7.68 9.44
C ARG A 75 -5.30 7.83 7.97
N PHE A 76 -4.68 6.78 7.42
CA PHE A 76 -4.59 6.65 5.97
C PHE A 76 -5.99 6.49 5.39
N ILE A 77 -6.15 6.82 4.12
CA ILE A 77 -7.41 6.61 3.42
C ILE A 77 -7.39 5.22 2.80
N TRP A 78 -8.32 4.38 3.23
CA TRP A 78 -8.42 2.99 2.79
C TRP A 78 -9.66 2.81 1.93
N PRO A 79 -9.61 1.92 0.92
CA PRO A 79 -10.82 1.51 0.20
C PRO A 79 -11.79 0.80 1.12
N SER A 80 -13.03 0.61 0.65
CA SER A 80 -14.04 -0.13 1.40
C SER A 80 -13.55 -1.55 1.69
N PRO A 81 -13.75 -2.10 2.91
CA PRO A 81 -13.36 -3.47 3.23
C PRO A 81 -13.99 -4.51 2.32
N THR A 82 -15.10 -4.20 1.66
CA THR A 82 -15.77 -5.13 0.75
C THR A 82 -15.03 -5.26 -0.59
N ASP A 83 -14.09 -4.38 -0.87
CA ASP A 83 -13.38 -4.40 -2.15
C ASP A 83 -12.32 -5.51 -2.23
N GLY A 84 -11.95 -6.13 -1.10
CA GLY A 84 -10.99 -7.23 -1.07
C GLY A 84 -9.55 -6.76 -1.30
N VAL A 85 -9.08 -6.89 -2.52
CA VAL A 85 -7.75 -6.45 -2.93
C VAL A 85 -7.89 -5.41 -4.02
N VAL A 86 -7.23 -4.27 -3.84
CA VAL A 86 -7.31 -3.15 -4.77
C VAL A 86 -5.91 -2.82 -5.29
N GLY A 87 -5.77 -2.75 -6.62
CA GLY A 87 -4.53 -2.30 -7.24
C GLY A 87 -4.49 -0.78 -7.32
N ILE A 88 -3.34 -0.22 -6.98
CA ILE A 88 -3.10 1.22 -7.10
C ILE A 88 -1.77 1.46 -7.83
N SER A 89 -1.58 2.67 -8.30
CA SER A 89 -0.32 3.07 -8.93
C SER A 89 0.73 3.42 -7.88
N ALA A 90 1.99 3.46 -8.31
CA ALA A 90 3.08 3.94 -7.46
C ALA A 90 2.85 5.37 -6.98
N SER A 91 2.30 6.23 -7.84
CA SER A 91 1.98 7.61 -7.47
C SER A 91 0.89 7.66 -6.41
N GLN A 92 -0.14 6.84 -6.54
CA GLN A 92 -1.20 6.75 -5.53
C GLN A 92 -0.65 6.27 -4.19
N LEU A 93 0.27 5.31 -4.19
CA LEU A 93 0.91 4.87 -2.96
C LEU A 93 1.70 6.00 -2.31
N ALA A 94 2.42 6.79 -3.09
CA ALA A 94 3.17 7.92 -2.57
C ALA A 94 2.24 8.93 -1.87
N TYR A 95 1.12 9.28 -2.49
CA TYR A 95 0.12 10.15 -1.87
C TYR A 95 -0.45 9.54 -0.59
N MET A 96 -0.76 8.24 -0.63
CA MET A 96 -1.29 7.54 0.53
C MET A 96 -0.32 7.61 1.71
N LEU A 97 0.98 7.40 1.46
CA LEU A 97 2.01 7.44 2.50
C LEU A 97 2.19 8.82 3.08
N ASP A 98 1.85 9.86 2.33
CA ASP A 98 1.91 11.24 2.79
C ASP A 98 0.61 11.68 3.49
N GLY A 99 -0.34 10.76 3.65
CA GLY A 99 -1.61 11.07 4.29
C GLY A 99 -2.55 11.88 3.41
N ILE A 100 -2.33 11.87 2.09
CA ILE A 100 -3.13 12.60 1.12
C ILE A 100 -4.18 11.66 0.53
N ASP A 101 -5.32 12.23 0.13
CA ASP A 101 -6.35 11.44 -0.55
C ASP A 101 -5.83 11.01 -1.93
N TRP A 102 -5.39 9.76 -2.01
CA TRP A 102 -4.83 9.19 -3.23
C TRP A 102 -5.89 8.78 -4.25
N ARG A 103 -7.15 8.70 -3.82
CA ARG A 103 -8.26 8.25 -4.69
C ARG A 103 -8.62 9.32 -5.71
N ASN A 104 -8.49 10.58 -5.32
CA ASN A 104 -8.86 11.71 -6.16
C ASN A 104 -7.94 12.89 -5.86
N PRO A 105 -6.65 12.77 -6.17
CA PRO A 105 -5.72 13.85 -5.91
C PRO A 105 -6.08 15.07 -6.75
N ARG A 106 -6.10 16.25 -6.10
CA ARG A 106 -6.41 17.49 -6.77
C ARG A 106 -5.12 18.17 -7.18
N HIS A 107 -5.11 18.65 -8.40
CA HIS A 107 -4.06 19.52 -8.85
C HIS A 107 -4.26 20.91 -8.24
N THR A 108 -3.18 21.51 -7.76
CA THR A 108 -3.22 22.90 -7.33
C THR A 108 -3.32 23.83 -8.52
N PHE A 109 -3.03 23.31 -9.68
CA PHE A 109 -3.06 24.01 -10.94
C PHE A 109 -3.79 23.16 -11.96
N ARG A 110 -4.71 23.77 -12.68
CA ARG A 110 -5.50 23.07 -13.68
C ARG A 110 -5.08 23.50 -15.07
N PRO A 111 -4.32 22.67 -15.78
CA PRO A 111 -3.77 23.06 -17.09
C PRO A 111 -4.82 23.50 -18.09
N GLU A 112 -5.98 22.88 -18.08
CA GLU A 112 -7.07 23.22 -18.98
C GLU A 112 -7.68 24.59 -18.71
N HIS A 113 -7.35 25.17 -17.57
CA HIS A 113 -7.76 26.52 -17.21
C HIS A 113 -6.65 27.53 -17.32
N ALA A 114 -5.42 27.06 -17.42
CA ALA A 114 -4.29 27.90 -17.56
C ALA A 114 -4.17 28.45 -18.98
N GLY A 115 -4.67 27.65 -19.86
CA GLY A 115 -4.75 28.10 -21.25
C GLY A 115 -5.93 29.01 -21.38
#